data_c8c68ec47f7701e2a98d04acbb5c8a29
#
_entry.id   c8c68ec47f7701e2a98d04acbb5c8a29
#
_cell.length_a   1.000
_cell.length_b   1.000
_cell.length_c   1.000
_cell.angle_alpha   90.00
_cell.angle_beta   90.00
_cell.angle_gamma   90.00
#
_symmetry.space_group_name_H-M   'P 1'
#
loop_
_entity.id
_entity.type
_entity.pdbx_description
1 polymer ?
#
loop_
_entity_poly.entity_id
_entity_poly.type
_entity_poly.pdbx_seq_one_letter_code
_entity_poly.pdbx_strand_id
1 'polypeptide(L)'
;MEKNTLENMCVYYKDAEGLRFEKQEHIIPAFLGGKKMLDQGVVSDQANELFSGIEKHVSMESFININRMFLGPGKRGSKNPKKSGNAKVSVMCAPDGKVSLGYILLGKPKQIMQCFLETDTDGNKLTMAIDAEREGDLKKYVDQFFKDLKKIDIKKAVYISDSRIPENQKILGNHNGRWFLAYNSMLDKNVIEQEITESISKIKNKNFMVDESEEHKIIRKQPEFKIKYKMDMNKFFRFCAKVAFNVSTHLNGKEFMLNECFDEIRE
;
A
#
# COMPACT_ATOMS: atom_id res chain seq x y z
N MET A 1 -28.47 13.00 39.14
CA MET A 1 -28.75 13.21 37.70
C MET A 1 -27.50 13.32 36.81
N GLU A 2 -26.30 13.45 37.38
CA GLU A 2 -25.06 13.69 36.58
C GLU A 2 -24.35 12.43 36.01
N LYS A 3 -24.58 11.26 36.55
CA LYS A 3 -23.89 10.04 36.04
C LYS A 3 -24.36 9.57 34.67
N ASN A 4 -25.59 9.81 34.29
CA ASN A 4 -26.15 9.35 32.99
C ASN A 4 -25.72 10.20 31.79
N THR A 5 -25.22 11.40 32.01
CA THR A 5 -24.77 12.30 30.93
C THR A 5 -23.39 11.89 30.40
N LEU A 6 -22.47 11.48 31.26
CA LEU A 6 -21.11 11.12 30.89
C LEU A 6 -21.02 9.80 30.08
N GLU A 7 -21.94 8.86 30.29
CA GLU A 7 -21.92 7.56 29.60
C GLU A 7 -22.09 7.70 28.08
N ASN A 8 -22.87 8.69 27.64
CA ASN A 8 -23.17 8.92 26.21
C ASN A 8 -22.28 9.98 25.53
N MET A 9 -21.25 10.48 26.20
CA MET A 9 -20.32 11.46 25.63
C MET A 9 -19.12 10.77 24.98
N CYS A 10 -18.71 11.23 23.82
CA CYS A 10 -17.49 10.81 23.15
C CYS A 10 -16.35 11.74 23.53
N VAL A 11 -15.16 11.20 23.86
CA VAL A 11 -13.99 12.05 24.17
C VAL A 11 -13.58 12.99 23.03
N TYR A 12 -13.97 12.70 21.80
CA TYR A 12 -13.71 13.53 20.62
C TYR A 12 -14.84 14.46 20.24
N TYR A 13 -16.09 14.01 20.34
CA TYR A 13 -17.28 14.74 19.88
C TYR A 13 -18.17 15.22 21.02
N LYS A 14 -17.75 15.00 22.27
CA LYS A 14 -18.52 15.29 23.47
C LYS A 14 -19.94 14.70 23.38
N ASP A 15 -20.95 15.54 23.44
CA ASP A 15 -22.37 15.24 23.50
C ASP A 15 -23.09 15.37 22.14
N ALA A 16 -22.35 15.31 21.04
CA ALA A 16 -22.97 15.39 19.70
C ALA A 16 -24.10 14.36 19.55
N GLU A 17 -25.18 14.76 18.93
CA GLU A 17 -26.37 13.94 18.73
C GLU A 17 -26.08 12.73 17.82
N GLY A 18 -26.74 11.60 18.09
CA GLY A 18 -26.69 10.41 17.24
C GLY A 18 -25.41 9.59 17.33
N LEU A 19 -24.60 9.79 18.36
CA LEU A 19 -23.39 8.99 18.57
C LEU A 19 -23.74 7.54 18.95
N ARG A 20 -23.00 6.60 18.35
CA ARG A 20 -23.08 5.17 18.67
C ARG A 20 -21.79 4.71 19.31
N PHE A 21 -21.83 3.70 20.19
CA PHE A 21 -20.71 3.21 20.97
C PHE A 21 -20.67 1.67 20.99
N GLU A 22 -20.84 1.05 19.82
CA GLU A 22 -20.83 -0.40 19.68
C GLU A 22 -19.42 -0.97 19.63
N LYS A 23 -18.45 -0.17 19.16
CA LYS A 23 -17.05 -0.56 18.97
C LYS A 23 -16.16 0.01 20.07
N GLN A 24 -15.09 -0.72 20.37
CA GLN A 24 -14.01 -0.21 21.21
C GLN A 24 -12.85 0.30 20.33
N GLU A 25 -12.16 1.32 20.82
CA GLU A 25 -11.01 1.92 20.15
C GLU A 25 -9.70 1.45 20.80
N HIS A 26 -8.67 1.18 19.99
CA HIS A 26 -7.34 0.86 20.49
C HIS A 26 -6.68 2.09 21.12
N ILE A 27 -6.05 1.91 22.30
CA ILE A 27 -5.25 2.96 22.92
C ILE A 27 -4.09 3.33 21.99
N ILE A 28 -3.34 2.32 21.56
CA ILE A 28 -2.33 2.43 20.51
C ILE A 28 -2.82 1.59 19.32
N PRO A 29 -2.85 2.14 18.11
CA PRO A 29 -3.35 1.44 16.94
C PRO A 29 -2.76 0.05 16.74
N ALA A 30 -3.59 -0.89 16.33
CA ALA A 30 -3.19 -2.30 16.14
C ALA A 30 -2.03 -2.46 15.15
N PHE A 31 -1.92 -1.60 14.17
CA PHE A 31 -0.82 -1.65 13.21
C PHE A 31 0.54 -1.25 13.80
N LEU A 32 0.56 -0.57 14.94
CA LEU A 32 1.76 -0.31 15.78
C LEU A 32 2.00 -1.40 16.82
N GLY A 33 1.17 -2.44 16.86
CA GLY A 33 1.26 -3.53 17.82
C GLY A 33 0.41 -3.33 19.07
N GLY A 34 -0.43 -2.29 19.12
CA GLY A 34 -1.36 -2.06 20.23
C GLY A 34 -2.36 -3.21 20.38
N LYS A 35 -2.58 -3.64 21.62
CA LYS A 35 -3.53 -4.71 21.98
C LYS A 35 -4.59 -4.25 22.97
N LYS A 36 -4.27 -3.22 23.75
CA LYS A 36 -5.19 -2.68 24.73
C LYS A 36 -6.20 -1.77 24.06
N MET A 37 -7.44 -1.87 24.53
CA MET A 37 -8.55 -1.05 24.07
C MET A 37 -8.92 -0.04 25.15
N LEU A 38 -9.50 1.08 24.78
CA LEU A 38 -10.26 1.95 25.67
C LEU A 38 -11.58 1.25 26.05
N ASP A 39 -12.13 1.60 27.19
CA ASP A 39 -13.40 1.06 27.64
C ASP A 39 -14.52 1.41 26.63
N GLN A 40 -15.52 0.55 26.57
CA GLN A 40 -16.70 0.80 25.74
C GLN A 40 -17.41 2.08 26.20
N GLY A 41 -17.94 2.84 25.25
CA GLY A 41 -18.59 4.12 25.58
C GLY A 41 -17.64 5.32 25.66
N VAL A 42 -16.33 5.13 25.52
CA VAL A 42 -15.34 6.23 25.54
C VAL A 42 -15.20 6.93 24.19
N VAL A 43 -15.14 6.17 23.11
CA VAL A 43 -14.99 6.68 21.75
C VAL A 43 -16.18 6.23 20.93
N SER A 44 -16.84 7.15 20.22
CA SER A 44 -17.96 6.82 19.36
C SER A 44 -17.53 6.08 18.08
N ASP A 45 -18.47 5.34 17.47
CA ASP A 45 -18.25 4.65 16.21
C ASP A 45 -17.91 5.62 15.09
N GLN A 46 -18.49 6.82 15.11
CA GLN A 46 -18.23 7.88 14.13
C GLN A 46 -16.78 8.37 14.21
N ALA A 47 -16.25 8.56 15.43
CA ALA A 47 -14.84 8.91 15.63
C ALA A 47 -13.92 7.76 15.16
N ASN A 48 -14.25 6.53 15.47
CA ASN A 48 -13.54 5.33 15.01
C ASN A 48 -13.47 5.27 13.47
N GLU A 49 -14.55 5.56 12.78
CA GLU A 49 -14.59 5.55 11.31
C GLU A 49 -13.71 6.65 10.71
N LEU A 50 -13.78 7.87 11.26
CA LEU A 50 -12.91 8.97 10.84
C LEU A 50 -11.44 8.60 10.98
N PHE A 51 -11.05 8.12 12.15
CA PHE A 51 -9.64 7.77 12.43
C PHE A 51 -9.16 6.55 11.66
N SER A 52 -10.03 5.60 11.33
CA SER A 52 -9.68 4.44 10.51
C SER A 52 -9.12 4.84 9.15
N GLY A 53 -9.65 5.87 8.51
CA GLY A 53 -9.12 6.43 7.25
C GLY A 53 -7.72 7.03 7.42
N ILE A 54 -7.50 7.78 8.50
CA ILE A 54 -6.21 8.39 8.85
C ILE A 54 -5.18 7.32 9.17
N GLU A 55 -5.53 6.33 10.00
CA GLU A 55 -4.67 5.21 10.35
C GLU A 55 -4.25 4.39 9.14
N LYS A 56 -5.18 4.11 8.24
CA LYS A 56 -4.89 3.40 7.00
C LYS A 56 -3.86 4.16 6.16
N HIS A 57 -4.03 5.48 6.01
CA HIS A 57 -3.07 6.32 5.29
C HIS A 57 -1.70 6.27 5.96
N VAL A 58 -1.60 6.54 7.26
CA VAL A 58 -0.34 6.53 8.01
C VAL A 58 0.32 5.16 7.97
N SER A 59 -0.45 4.09 8.11
CA SER A 59 0.07 2.72 8.09
C SER A 59 0.64 2.29 6.74
N MET A 60 0.25 2.95 5.64
CA MET A 60 0.66 2.57 4.28
C MET A 60 1.58 3.59 3.60
N GLU A 61 1.44 4.86 3.94
CA GLU A 61 2.06 5.97 3.20
C GLU A 61 2.98 6.86 4.05
N SER A 62 3.27 6.47 5.30
CA SER A 62 4.23 7.19 6.16
C SER A 62 5.54 6.42 6.35
N PHE A 63 6.54 7.09 6.92
CA PHE A 63 7.81 6.46 7.30
C PHE A 63 7.63 5.32 8.33
N ILE A 64 6.54 5.31 9.09
CA ILE A 64 6.19 4.23 10.01
C ILE A 64 6.02 2.91 9.24
N ASN A 65 5.53 2.96 8.02
CA ASN A 65 5.40 1.79 7.16
C ASN A 65 6.76 1.13 6.87
N ILE A 66 7.84 1.91 6.77
CA ILE A 66 9.19 1.39 6.55
C ILE A 66 9.56 0.42 7.68
N ASN A 67 9.45 0.87 8.92
CA ASN A 67 9.76 0.03 10.08
C ASN A 67 8.87 -1.23 10.14
N ARG A 68 7.59 -1.09 9.81
CA ARG A 68 6.67 -2.24 9.75
C ARG A 68 7.07 -3.27 8.69
N MET A 69 7.61 -2.84 7.57
CA MET A 69 8.09 -3.75 6.52
C MET A 69 9.27 -4.60 6.98
N PHE A 70 10.09 -4.08 7.88
CA PHE A 70 11.27 -4.77 8.40
C PHE A 70 10.98 -5.55 9.69
N LEU A 71 10.24 -4.96 10.62
CA LEU A 71 10.08 -5.47 11.97
C LEU A 71 8.68 -6.03 12.27
N GLY A 72 7.71 -5.83 11.39
CA GLY A 72 6.29 -6.05 11.72
C GLY A 72 5.78 -4.96 12.69
N PRO A 73 4.60 -5.04 13.25
CA PRO A 73 3.57 -6.07 13.07
C PRO A 73 2.83 -5.95 11.74
N GLY A 74 2.25 -7.05 11.31
CA GLY A 74 1.38 -7.11 10.14
C GLY A 74 -0.02 -6.56 10.38
N LYS A 75 -0.96 -6.90 9.50
CA LYS A 75 -2.37 -6.50 9.64
C LYS A 75 -2.90 -6.90 11.01
N ARG A 76 -3.61 -5.98 11.68
CA ARG A 76 -4.18 -6.15 13.03
C ARG A 76 -3.16 -6.62 14.08
N GLY A 77 -1.90 -6.14 13.97
CA GLY A 77 -0.85 -6.50 14.93
C GLY A 77 -0.35 -7.94 14.84
N SER A 78 -0.72 -8.68 13.80
CA SER A 78 -0.30 -10.08 13.63
C SER A 78 1.19 -10.19 13.38
N LYS A 79 1.87 -11.07 14.12
CA LYS A 79 3.27 -11.44 13.87
C LYS A 79 3.42 -12.54 12.80
N ASN A 80 2.31 -13.04 12.25
CA ASN A 80 2.35 -14.06 11.21
C ASN A 80 2.88 -13.44 9.90
N PRO A 81 3.97 -13.96 9.30
CA PRO A 81 4.55 -13.47 8.05
C PRO A 81 3.55 -13.42 6.89
N LYS A 82 2.61 -14.38 6.82
CA LYS A 82 1.55 -14.40 5.81
C LYS A 82 0.52 -13.27 5.96
N LYS A 83 0.43 -12.67 7.16
CA LYS A 83 -0.44 -11.54 7.49
C LYS A 83 0.32 -10.23 7.64
N SER A 84 1.64 -10.23 7.39
CA SER A 84 2.42 -9.00 7.39
C SER A 84 1.82 -8.02 6.39
N GLY A 85 1.81 -6.74 6.75
CA GLY A 85 1.37 -5.69 5.83
C GLY A 85 2.30 -5.68 4.63
N ASN A 86 1.79 -6.02 3.45
CA ASN A 86 2.55 -5.83 2.23
C ASN A 86 2.76 -4.34 2.02
N ALA A 87 3.99 -3.95 1.73
CA ALA A 87 4.25 -2.63 1.23
C ALA A 87 3.43 -2.38 -0.03
N LYS A 88 3.12 -1.12 -0.28
CA LYS A 88 2.54 -0.68 -1.55
C LYS A 88 3.50 -1.11 -2.68
N VAL A 89 2.96 -1.64 -3.76
CA VAL A 89 3.74 -1.87 -4.98
C VAL A 89 4.31 -0.54 -5.46
N SER A 90 5.60 -0.50 -5.68
CA SER A 90 6.36 0.69 -6.07
C SER A 90 7.45 0.34 -7.08
N VAL A 91 8.01 1.36 -7.72
CA VAL A 91 9.18 1.19 -8.59
C VAL A 91 10.41 0.94 -7.71
N MET A 92 11.10 -0.13 -8.00
CA MET A 92 12.36 -0.54 -7.36
C MET A 92 13.50 -0.39 -8.37
N CYS A 93 14.62 0.16 -7.92
CA CYS A 93 15.83 0.25 -8.73
C CYS A 93 16.87 -0.74 -8.22
N ALA A 94 17.41 -1.53 -9.11
CA ALA A 94 18.58 -2.34 -8.82
C ALA A 94 19.88 -1.49 -8.91
N PRO A 95 21.00 -1.93 -8.31
CA PRO A 95 22.26 -1.22 -8.36
C PRO A 95 22.81 -1.00 -9.78
N ASP A 96 22.43 -1.85 -10.73
CA ASP A 96 22.76 -1.73 -12.16
C ASP A 96 21.86 -0.74 -12.92
N GLY A 97 20.98 -0.03 -12.20
CA GLY A 97 20.06 0.94 -12.78
C GLY A 97 18.77 0.35 -13.35
N LYS A 98 18.62 -0.97 -13.40
CA LYS A 98 17.37 -1.58 -13.86
C LYS A 98 16.23 -1.30 -12.92
N VAL A 99 15.09 -0.97 -13.49
CA VAL A 99 13.85 -0.68 -12.76
C VAL A 99 12.88 -1.84 -12.85
N SER A 100 12.11 -2.05 -11.80
CA SER A 100 11.08 -3.08 -11.74
C SER A 100 9.95 -2.67 -10.80
N LEU A 101 8.80 -3.32 -10.91
CA LEU A 101 7.73 -3.21 -9.91
C LEU A 101 7.89 -4.28 -8.84
N GLY A 102 7.76 -3.87 -7.60
CA GLY A 102 7.85 -4.78 -6.48
C GLY A 102 7.36 -4.17 -5.18
N TYR A 103 7.49 -4.92 -4.11
CA TYR A 103 7.11 -4.51 -2.75
C TYR A 103 8.11 -5.09 -1.74
N ILE A 104 8.12 -4.55 -0.53
CA ILE A 104 8.94 -5.08 0.54
C ILE A 104 8.06 -5.97 1.44
N LEU A 105 8.52 -7.18 1.70
CA LEU A 105 7.90 -8.13 2.60
C LEU A 105 8.92 -8.57 3.65
N LEU A 106 8.67 -8.27 4.92
CA LEU A 106 9.58 -8.59 6.03
C LEU A 106 11.03 -8.16 5.76
N GLY A 107 11.21 -6.94 5.27
CA GLY A 107 12.52 -6.38 4.94
C GLY A 107 13.17 -6.94 3.68
N LYS A 108 12.54 -7.90 2.99
CA LYS A 108 13.03 -8.46 1.75
C LYS A 108 12.29 -7.86 0.56
N PRO A 109 13.00 -7.45 -0.49
CA PRO A 109 12.38 -7.06 -1.73
C PRO A 109 11.74 -8.27 -2.40
N LYS A 110 10.56 -8.06 -2.93
CA LYS A 110 9.81 -9.03 -3.71
C LYS A 110 9.40 -8.36 -5.01
N GLN A 111 9.85 -8.91 -6.10
CA GLN A 111 9.41 -8.50 -7.42
C GLN A 111 8.01 -9.09 -7.70
N ILE A 112 7.13 -8.31 -8.31
CA ILE A 112 5.86 -8.86 -8.80
C ILE A 112 6.06 -9.43 -10.20
N MET A 113 5.15 -10.29 -10.63
CA MET A 113 5.13 -10.73 -12.01
C MET A 113 4.81 -9.55 -12.92
N GLN A 114 5.67 -9.30 -13.90
CA GLN A 114 5.60 -8.11 -14.74
C GLN A 114 6.19 -8.34 -16.12
N CYS A 115 5.75 -7.54 -17.08
CA CYS A 115 6.38 -7.41 -18.37
C CYS A 115 6.80 -5.97 -18.63
N PHE A 116 7.86 -5.83 -19.40
CA PHE A 116 8.37 -4.57 -19.89
C PHE A 116 7.95 -4.42 -21.34
N LEU A 117 7.35 -3.30 -21.64
CA LEU A 117 7.01 -2.88 -23.00
C LEU A 117 8.01 -1.81 -23.37
N GLU A 118 8.90 -2.11 -24.30
CA GLU A 118 9.91 -1.20 -24.82
C GLU A 118 9.56 -0.86 -26.26
N THR A 119 9.61 0.43 -26.56
CA THR A 119 9.44 0.94 -27.93
C THR A 119 10.82 1.33 -28.43
N ASP A 120 11.35 0.60 -29.41
CA ASP A 120 12.58 0.92 -30.10
C ASP A 120 12.33 1.16 -31.60
N THR A 121 13.40 1.46 -32.35
CA THR A 121 13.35 1.71 -33.81
C THR A 121 12.90 0.50 -34.62
N ASP A 122 13.04 -0.71 -34.07
CA ASP A 122 12.75 -1.98 -34.75
C ASP A 122 11.37 -2.55 -34.39
N GLY A 123 10.65 -1.88 -33.47
CA GLY A 123 9.31 -2.26 -33.05
C GLY A 123 9.15 -2.44 -31.54
N ASN A 124 8.02 -2.97 -31.12
CA ASN A 124 7.74 -3.18 -29.69
C ASN A 124 8.34 -4.48 -29.20
N LYS A 125 9.26 -4.40 -28.28
CA LYS A 125 9.84 -5.54 -27.55
C LYS A 125 9.09 -5.79 -26.26
N LEU A 126 8.76 -7.06 -26.00
CA LEU A 126 8.16 -7.50 -24.74
C LEU A 126 9.12 -8.38 -23.99
N THR A 127 9.56 -7.94 -22.81
CA THR A 127 10.42 -8.72 -21.91
C THR A 127 9.66 -9.03 -20.63
N MET A 128 9.78 -10.24 -20.11
CA MET A 128 9.16 -10.62 -18.83
C MET A 128 10.19 -10.75 -17.73
N ALA A 129 9.79 -10.36 -16.50
CA ALA A 129 10.56 -10.63 -15.31
C ALA A 129 9.68 -11.35 -14.28
N ILE A 130 10.24 -12.39 -13.70
CA ILE A 130 9.58 -13.26 -12.73
C ILE A 130 10.44 -13.35 -11.48
N ASP A 131 9.81 -13.44 -10.30
CA ASP A 131 10.51 -13.64 -9.03
C ASP A 131 11.14 -15.03 -9.00
N ALA A 132 12.46 -15.11 -8.81
CA ALA A 132 13.25 -16.35 -8.78
C ALA A 132 12.80 -17.36 -7.70
N GLU A 133 12.07 -16.92 -6.68
CA GLU A 133 11.52 -17.86 -5.67
C GLU A 133 10.37 -18.74 -6.22
N ARG A 134 9.93 -18.50 -7.45
CA ARG A 134 8.84 -19.24 -8.11
C ARG A 134 9.32 -20.19 -9.23
N GLU A 135 10.59 -20.56 -9.22
CA GLU A 135 11.23 -21.34 -10.31
C GLU A 135 10.60 -22.72 -10.61
N GLY A 136 9.79 -23.29 -9.72
CA GLY A 136 9.29 -24.66 -9.88
C GLY A 136 8.28 -24.89 -11.02
N ASP A 137 7.62 -23.85 -11.56
CA ASP A 137 6.57 -24.00 -12.59
C ASP A 137 6.44 -22.73 -13.45
N LEU A 138 7.58 -22.31 -14.01
CA LEU A 138 7.69 -21.05 -14.76
C LEU A 138 6.65 -20.95 -15.88
N LYS A 139 6.50 -21.99 -16.69
CA LYS A 139 5.58 -22.03 -17.82
C LYS A 139 4.14 -21.77 -17.40
N LYS A 140 3.68 -22.39 -16.33
CA LYS A 140 2.33 -22.20 -15.80
C LYS A 140 2.08 -20.76 -15.34
N TYR A 141 3.07 -20.14 -14.68
CA TYR A 141 2.97 -18.73 -14.25
C TYR A 141 2.95 -17.77 -15.45
N VAL A 142 3.77 -18.02 -16.45
CA VAL A 142 3.80 -17.25 -17.70
C VAL A 142 2.46 -17.38 -18.43
N ASP A 143 1.95 -18.59 -18.61
CA ASP A 143 0.67 -18.84 -19.27
C ASP A 143 -0.49 -18.17 -18.52
N GLN A 144 -0.48 -18.24 -17.20
CA GLN A 144 -1.50 -17.57 -16.39
C GLN A 144 -1.41 -16.05 -16.52
N PHE A 145 -0.22 -15.47 -16.48
CA PHE A 145 -0.02 -14.04 -16.65
C PHE A 145 -0.57 -13.57 -18.00
N PHE A 146 -0.29 -14.29 -19.08
CA PHE A 146 -0.82 -13.95 -20.41
C PHE A 146 -2.34 -14.13 -20.52
N LYS A 147 -2.91 -15.14 -19.89
CA LYS A 147 -4.37 -15.30 -19.79
C LYS A 147 -5.00 -14.11 -19.09
N ASP A 148 -4.40 -13.63 -18.01
CA ASP A 148 -4.89 -12.49 -17.24
C ASP A 148 -4.65 -11.18 -18.00
N LEU A 149 -3.51 -11.05 -18.70
CA LEU A 149 -3.20 -9.89 -19.54
C LEU A 149 -4.21 -9.73 -20.70
N LYS A 150 -4.67 -10.82 -21.30
CA LYS A 150 -5.71 -10.78 -22.32
C LYS A 150 -7.06 -10.22 -21.83
N LYS A 151 -7.31 -10.30 -20.52
CA LYS A 151 -8.56 -9.84 -19.89
C LYS A 151 -8.42 -8.49 -19.18
N ILE A 152 -7.24 -7.87 -19.23
CA ILE A 152 -6.98 -6.62 -18.50
C ILE A 152 -7.91 -5.51 -18.97
N ASP A 153 -8.43 -4.76 -17.99
CA ASP A 153 -9.02 -3.43 -18.17
C ASP A 153 -7.98 -2.42 -17.67
N ILE A 154 -7.25 -1.81 -18.61
CA ILE A 154 -6.15 -0.90 -18.29
C ILE A 154 -6.62 0.33 -17.51
N LYS A 155 -7.87 0.76 -17.69
CA LYS A 155 -8.46 1.89 -16.96
C LYS A 155 -8.56 1.64 -15.47
N LYS A 156 -8.64 0.37 -15.05
CA LYS A 156 -8.66 -0.05 -13.65
C LYS A 156 -7.29 -0.32 -13.06
N ALA A 157 -6.23 -0.20 -13.84
CA ALA A 157 -4.87 -0.36 -13.35
C ALA A 157 -4.48 0.77 -12.39
N VAL A 158 -3.55 0.48 -11.49
CA VAL A 158 -2.92 1.50 -10.64
C VAL A 158 -1.76 2.10 -11.41
N TYR A 159 -1.84 3.38 -11.71
CA TYR A 159 -0.81 4.12 -12.42
C TYR A 159 0.28 4.58 -11.44
N ILE A 160 1.54 4.32 -11.78
CA ILE A 160 2.73 4.72 -11.02
C ILE A 160 3.64 5.50 -11.96
N SER A 161 3.76 6.82 -11.74
CA SER A 161 4.70 7.66 -12.48
C SER A 161 6.01 7.80 -11.70
N ASP A 162 7.14 7.54 -12.36
CA ASP A 162 8.46 7.61 -11.74
C ASP A 162 9.53 8.00 -12.75
N SER A 163 10.32 9.04 -12.45
CA SER A 163 11.36 9.56 -13.35
C SER A 163 12.55 8.62 -13.57
N ARG A 164 12.64 7.55 -12.80
CA ARG A 164 13.70 6.53 -12.94
C ARG A 164 13.42 5.53 -14.05
N ILE A 165 12.16 5.44 -14.51
CA ILE A 165 11.79 4.56 -15.63
C ILE A 165 12.26 5.24 -16.91
N PRO A 166 12.95 4.54 -17.82
CA PRO A 166 13.27 5.08 -19.14
C PRO A 166 12.00 5.51 -19.91
N GLU A 167 12.07 6.60 -20.69
CA GLU A 167 10.89 7.12 -21.41
C GLU A 167 10.34 6.13 -22.44
N ASN A 168 11.21 5.34 -23.06
CA ASN A 168 10.83 4.29 -23.99
C ASN A 168 10.33 3.00 -23.35
N GLN A 169 10.33 2.92 -22.00
CA GLN A 169 9.94 1.72 -21.26
C GLN A 169 8.67 1.93 -20.45
N LYS A 170 7.76 0.98 -20.49
CA LYS A 170 6.59 0.89 -19.61
C LYS A 170 6.60 -0.47 -18.92
N ILE A 171 6.17 -0.51 -17.65
CA ILE A 171 6.17 -1.73 -16.86
C ILE A 171 4.75 -2.07 -16.47
N LEU A 172 4.26 -3.22 -16.90
CA LEU A 172 2.93 -3.70 -16.57
C LEU A 172 3.04 -4.93 -15.67
N GLY A 173 2.55 -4.83 -14.43
CA GLY A 173 2.67 -5.88 -13.44
C GLY A 173 1.33 -6.29 -12.84
N ASN A 174 1.25 -7.55 -12.40
CA ASN A 174 0.09 -8.07 -11.67
C ASN A 174 0.51 -8.53 -10.27
N HIS A 175 -0.26 -8.08 -9.27
CA HIS A 175 -0.07 -8.52 -7.90
C HIS A 175 -1.43 -8.75 -7.24
N ASN A 176 -1.71 -9.99 -6.87
CA ASN A 176 -2.98 -10.41 -6.26
C ASN A 176 -4.22 -10.00 -7.07
N GLY A 177 -4.17 -10.17 -8.39
CA GLY A 177 -5.26 -9.85 -9.31
C GLY A 177 -5.42 -8.36 -9.61
N ARG A 178 -4.56 -7.50 -9.07
CA ARG A 178 -4.55 -6.06 -9.32
C ARG A 178 -3.43 -5.70 -10.28
N TRP A 179 -3.76 -4.95 -11.32
CA TRP A 179 -2.79 -4.49 -12.30
C TRP A 179 -2.17 -3.16 -11.91
N PHE A 180 -0.89 -3.02 -12.22
CA PHE A 180 -0.08 -1.82 -11.99
C PHE A 180 0.60 -1.47 -13.31
N LEU A 181 0.50 -0.20 -13.71
CA LEU A 181 1.18 0.35 -14.87
C LEU A 181 2.14 1.44 -14.42
N ALA A 182 3.44 1.17 -14.59
CA ALA A 182 4.47 2.16 -14.26
C ALA A 182 5.11 2.73 -15.54
N TYR A 183 5.38 4.03 -15.55
CA TYR A 183 5.90 4.78 -16.69
C TYR A 183 6.68 6.01 -16.23
N ASN A 184 7.47 6.59 -17.14
CA ASN A 184 8.24 7.78 -16.85
C ASN A 184 7.33 8.98 -16.52
N SER A 185 7.66 9.71 -15.44
CA SER A 185 6.85 10.84 -14.96
C SER A 185 6.81 12.05 -15.91
N MET A 186 7.65 12.09 -16.93
CA MET A 186 7.65 13.14 -17.95
C MET A 186 6.57 12.91 -19.04
N LEU A 187 6.00 11.72 -19.10
CA LEU A 187 5.01 11.33 -20.11
C LEU A 187 3.58 11.60 -19.62
N ASP A 188 2.72 11.98 -20.56
CA ASP A 188 1.29 12.17 -20.27
C ASP A 188 0.58 10.84 -20.06
N LYS A 189 -0.24 10.77 -19.02
CA LYS A 189 -0.96 9.56 -18.65
C LYS A 189 -1.91 9.06 -19.76
N ASN A 190 -2.58 9.97 -20.46
CA ASN A 190 -3.58 9.58 -21.45
C ASN A 190 -2.90 9.01 -22.70
N VAL A 191 -1.73 9.57 -23.07
CA VAL A 191 -0.89 9.04 -24.14
C VAL A 191 -0.45 7.62 -23.80
N ILE A 192 0.05 7.41 -22.59
CA ILE A 192 0.47 6.08 -22.11
C ILE A 192 -0.69 5.09 -22.10
N GLU A 193 -1.87 5.50 -21.66
CA GLU A 193 -3.06 4.63 -21.66
C GLU A 193 -3.40 4.16 -23.08
N GLN A 194 -3.33 5.05 -24.06
CA GLN A 194 -3.58 4.71 -25.46
C GLN A 194 -2.52 3.76 -26.01
N GLU A 195 -1.24 4.09 -25.86
CA GLU A 195 -0.11 3.26 -26.32
C GLU A 195 -0.15 1.83 -25.75
N ILE A 196 -0.45 1.71 -24.44
CA ILE A 196 -0.56 0.40 -23.79
C ILE A 196 -1.77 -0.37 -24.30
N THR A 197 -2.90 0.29 -24.51
CA THR A 197 -4.11 -0.34 -25.05
C THR A 197 -3.85 -0.93 -26.43
N GLU A 198 -3.16 -0.19 -27.30
CA GLU A 198 -2.76 -0.65 -28.64
C GLU A 198 -1.78 -1.83 -28.56
N SER A 199 -0.77 -1.73 -27.68
CA SER A 199 0.21 -2.79 -27.45
C SER A 199 -0.46 -4.08 -26.96
N ILE A 200 -1.36 -3.99 -25.99
CA ILE A 200 -2.12 -5.15 -25.49
C ILE A 200 -3.00 -5.75 -26.59
N SER A 201 -3.62 -4.92 -27.44
CA SER A 201 -4.42 -5.40 -28.56
C SER A 201 -3.59 -6.22 -29.56
N LYS A 202 -2.36 -5.78 -29.85
CA LYS A 202 -1.41 -6.54 -30.68
C LYS A 202 -1.00 -7.86 -29.99
N ILE A 203 -0.79 -7.84 -28.67
CA ILE A 203 -0.43 -9.01 -27.86
C ILE A 203 -1.57 -10.04 -27.83
N LYS A 204 -2.83 -9.59 -27.73
CA LYS A 204 -4.00 -10.49 -27.70
C LYS A 204 -4.09 -11.41 -28.92
N ASN A 205 -3.62 -10.92 -30.07
CA ASN A 205 -3.71 -11.60 -31.35
C ASN A 205 -2.48 -12.45 -31.70
N LYS A 206 -1.43 -12.45 -30.85
CA LYS A 206 -0.21 -13.24 -31.08
C LYS A 206 -0.18 -14.48 -30.17
N ASN A 207 0.24 -15.60 -30.73
CA ASN A 207 0.66 -16.75 -29.95
C ASN A 207 2.11 -16.52 -29.52
N PHE A 208 2.34 -16.38 -28.21
CA PHE A 208 3.70 -16.27 -27.68
C PHE A 208 4.28 -17.67 -27.52
N MET A 209 5.45 -17.86 -28.08
CA MET A 209 6.31 -18.99 -27.75
C MET A 209 7.30 -18.52 -26.71
N VAL A 210 7.44 -19.26 -25.63
CA VAL A 210 8.50 -19.03 -24.63
C VAL A 210 9.79 -19.52 -25.28
N ASP A 211 10.74 -18.62 -25.49
CA ASP A 211 12.09 -19.02 -25.91
C ASP A 211 12.84 -19.50 -24.67
N GLU A 212 13.05 -20.81 -24.58
CA GLU A 212 13.75 -21.45 -23.47
C GLU A 212 15.28 -21.33 -23.62
N SER A 213 15.77 -20.76 -24.73
CA SER A 213 17.20 -20.66 -25.03
C SER A 213 17.92 -19.46 -24.40
N GLU A 214 17.20 -18.44 -23.89
CA GLU A 214 17.85 -17.34 -23.18
C GLU A 214 18.25 -17.77 -21.77
N GLU A 215 19.57 -17.73 -21.49
CA GLU A 215 20.15 -17.98 -20.17
C GLU A 215 19.44 -17.15 -19.08
N HIS A 216 18.79 -17.83 -18.17
CA HIS A 216 18.20 -17.21 -16.98
C HIS A 216 19.32 -16.71 -16.06
N LYS A 217 19.68 -15.43 -16.15
CA LYS A 217 20.62 -14.79 -15.23
C LYS A 217 19.98 -14.64 -13.85
N ILE A 218 20.29 -15.57 -12.95
CA ILE A 218 19.97 -15.41 -11.52
C ILE A 218 20.90 -14.35 -10.94
N ILE A 219 20.41 -13.11 -10.81
CA ILE A 219 21.17 -12.04 -10.18
C ILE A 219 20.92 -12.09 -8.66
N ARG A 220 21.79 -12.82 -7.95
CA ARG A 220 21.81 -12.82 -6.47
C ARG A 220 22.59 -11.61 -5.95
N LYS A 221 22.10 -10.41 -6.15
CA LYS A 221 22.63 -9.22 -5.47
C LYS A 221 21.59 -8.74 -4.45
N GLN A 222 22.05 -8.37 -3.25
CA GLN A 222 21.19 -7.65 -2.31
C GLN A 222 20.86 -6.29 -2.95
N PRO A 223 19.62 -6.06 -3.36
CA PRO A 223 19.27 -4.81 -4.01
C PRO A 223 19.25 -3.68 -2.98
N GLU A 224 19.93 -2.59 -3.29
CA GLU A 224 19.72 -1.31 -2.60
C GLU A 224 18.40 -0.71 -3.07
N PHE A 225 17.59 -0.24 -2.11
CA PHE A 225 16.31 0.38 -2.46
C PHE A 225 16.32 1.84 -2.08
N LYS A 226 15.97 2.70 -3.03
CA LYS A 226 15.56 4.07 -2.75
C LYS A 226 14.03 4.12 -2.84
N ILE A 227 13.39 4.36 -1.70
CA ILE A 227 11.94 4.53 -1.63
C ILE A 227 11.64 6.00 -1.40
N LYS A 228 10.88 6.62 -2.31
CA LYS A 228 10.32 7.96 -2.08
C LYS A 228 8.95 7.81 -1.43
N TYR A 229 8.76 8.47 -0.29
CA TYR A 229 7.47 8.60 0.35
C TYR A 229 6.95 10.03 0.17
N LYS A 230 5.70 10.14 -0.27
CA LYS A 230 4.95 11.39 -0.19
C LYS A 230 3.99 11.24 0.99
N MET A 231 4.34 11.84 2.11
CA MET A 231 3.54 11.77 3.33
C MET A 231 2.66 13.01 3.44
N ASP A 232 1.38 12.79 3.72
CA ASP A 232 0.46 13.85 4.11
C ASP A 232 0.71 14.20 5.58
N MET A 233 1.41 15.32 5.82
CA MET A 233 1.80 15.75 7.16
C MET A 233 0.59 16.06 8.04
N ASN A 234 -0.50 16.61 7.47
CA ASN A 234 -1.71 16.90 8.24
C ASN A 234 -2.33 15.60 8.79
N LYS A 235 -2.47 14.58 7.95
CA LYS A 235 -2.95 13.28 8.41
C LYS A 235 -2.02 12.65 9.44
N PHE A 236 -0.70 12.81 9.25
CA PHE A 236 0.27 12.29 10.20
C PHE A 236 0.17 12.97 11.57
N PHE A 237 0.07 14.31 11.62
CA PHE A 237 -0.10 15.03 12.89
C PHE A 237 -1.43 14.71 13.56
N ARG A 238 -2.53 14.64 12.81
CA ARG A 238 -3.83 14.20 13.36
C ARG A 238 -3.78 12.77 13.91
N PHE A 239 -3.03 11.90 13.28
CA PHE A 239 -2.77 10.55 13.80
C PHE A 239 -2.00 10.59 15.12
N CYS A 240 -0.92 11.39 15.21
CA CYS A 240 -0.15 11.56 16.45
C CYS A 240 -1.02 12.13 17.57
N ALA A 241 -1.79 13.16 17.27
CA ALA A 241 -2.73 13.75 18.23
C ALA A 241 -3.73 12.72 18.73
N LYS A 242 -4.34 11.93 17.84
CA LYS A 242 -5.24 10.84 18.19
C LYS A 242 -4.60 9.83 19.15
N VAL A 243 -3.37 9.39 18.87
CA VAL A 243 -2.67 8.43 19.73
C VAL A 243 -2.40 9.04 21.12
N ALA A 244 -1.90 10.28 21.16
CA ALA A 244 -1.67 10.99 22.41
C ALA A 244 -2.98 11.15 23.22
N PHE A 245 -4.07 11.48 22.53
CA PHE A 245 -5.39 11.66 23.16
C PHE A 245 -5.92 10.34 23.75
N ASN A 246 -5.81 9.22 23.01
CA ASN A 246 -6.21 7.91 23.51
C ASN A 246 -5.35 7.45 24.70
N VAL A 247 -4.03 7.69 24.67
CA VAL A 247 -3.13 7.37 25.80
C VAL A 247 -3.51 8.22 27.02
N SER A 248 -3.72 9.52 26.85
CA SER A 248 -4.16 10.41 27.92
C SER A 248 -5.51 9.99 28.50
N THR A 249 -6.45 9.58 27.66
CA THR A 249 -7.75 9.04 28.09
C THR A 249 -7.58 7.78 28.93
N HIS A 250 -6.67 6.88 28.52
CA HIS A 250 -6.39 5.65 29.26
C HIS A 250 -5.77 5.92 30.64
N LEU A 251 -4.90 6.91 30.73
CA LEU A 251 -4.17 7.23 31.96
C LEU A 251 -5.00 8.06 32.94
N ASN A 252 -5.78 9.01 32.45
CA ASN A 252 -6.46 10.01 33.28
C ASN A 252 -7.99 9.83 33.33
N GLY A 253 -8.53 8.95 32.49
CA GLY A 253 -9.95 8.69 32.41
C GLY A 253 -10.70 9.61 31.44
N LYS A 254 -11.91 9.20 31.09
CA LYS A 254 -12.81 9.89 30.14
C LYS A 254 -13.18 11.30 30.63
N GLU A 255 -13.52 11.42 31.90
CA GLU A 255 -13.96 12.68 32.52
C GLU A 255 -12.88 13.77 32.41
N PHE A 256 -11.63 13.43 32.71
CA PHE A 256 -10.51 14.34 32.53
C PHE A 256 -10.39 14.84 31.10
N MET A 257 -10.52 13.94 30.14
CA MET A 257 -10.39 14.29 28.71
C MET A 257 -11.59 15.05 28.13
N LEU A 258 -12.72 15.08 28.83
CA LEU A 258 -13.88 15.90 28.44
C LEU A 258 -13.76 17.37 28.86
N ASN A 259 -12.72 17.74 29.63
CA ASN A 259 -12.48 19.10 30.05
C ASN A 259 -12.30 20.03 28.82
N GLU A 260 -12.78 21.29 28.98
CA GLU A 260 -12.74 22.31 27.92
C GLU A 260 -11.33 22.67 27.46
N CYS A 261 -10.32 22.52 28.31
CA CYS A 261 -8.93 22.79 27.93
C CYS A 261 -8.41 21.92 26.74
N PHE A 262 -9.13 20.85 26.39
CA PHE A 262 -8.80 20.00 25.25
C PHE A 262 -9.64 20.29 24.00
N ASP A 263 -10.51 21.30 24.01
CA ASP A 263 -11.42 21.57 22.88
C ASP A 263 -10.65 21.97 21.61
N GLU A 264 -9.60 22.79 21.73
CA GLU A 264 -8.74 23.16 20.60
C GLU A 264 -8.03 21.96 19.91
N ILE A 265 -7.84 20.85 20.64
CA ILE A 265 -7.22 19.65 20.08
C ILE A 265 -8.25 18.77 19.36
N ARG A 266 -9.53 18.91 19.67
CA ARG A 266 -10.63 18.15 19.05
C ARG A 266 -11.01 18.67 17.67
N GLU A 267 -10.84 19.97 17.41
CA GLU A 267 -11.08 20.62 16.13
C GLU A 267 -9.98 20.29 15.10
#